data_a33de0271f865fe41da335a56cf49185
#
_entry.id   a33de0271f865fe41da335a56cf49185
#
_cell.length_a   1.000
_cell.length_b   1.000
_cell.length_c   1.000
_cell.angle_alpha   90.00
_cell.angle_beta   90.00
_cell.angle_gamma   90.00
#
_symmetry.space_group_name_H-M   'P 1'
#
loop_
_entity.id
_entity.type
_entity.pdbx_description
1 polymer ?
#
loop_
_entity_poly.entity_id
_entity_poly.type
_entity_poly.pdbx_seq_one_letter_code
_entity_poly.pdbx_strand_id
1 'polypeptide(L)'
;MTRWTRAEIGALGEQLATDHLTGLGLRILTRNWRCRYGELDVIAVDPITDTVVFVEVKARTGDGFGGLAEAVTEQKARRLRRLAAVWLATQERRWAAVRIDVIGVRIGRRRTPEINHLQGIG
;
A
#
# COMPACT_ATOMS: atom_id res chain seq x y z
N MET A 1 22.16 -20.85 0.94
CA MET A 1 20.78 -20.39 0.73
C MET A 1 20.62 -19.03 1.37
N THR A 2 20.18 -18.08 0.59
CA THR A 2 20.00 -16.70 1.07
C THR A 2 18.65 -16.57 1.76
N ARG A 3 18.67 -16.07 2.99
CA ARG A 3 17.42 -15.74 3.69
C ARG A 3 17.18 -14.25 3.60
N TRP A 4 15.94 -13.92 3.33
CA TRP A 4 15.52 -12.52 3.31
C TRP A 4 15.38 -12.00 4.73
N THR A 5 15.89 -10.82 4.99
CA THR A 5 15.61 -10.10 6.23
C THR A 5 14.22 -9.49 6.14
N ARG A 6 13.65 -9.07 7.27
CA ARG A 6 12.38 -8.35 7.28
C ARG A 6 12.44 -7.08 6.46
N ALA A 7 13.56 -6.36 6.57
CA ALA A 7 13.74 -5.12 5.80
C ALA A 7 13.78 -5.39 4.31
N GLU A 8 14.45 -6.47 3.90
CA GLU A 8 14.51 -6.85 2.48
C GLU A 8 13.13 -7.27 1.94
N ILE A 9 12.38 -8.04 2.73
CA ILE A 9 11.02 -8.45 2.36
C ILE A 9 10.12 -7.23 2.21
N GLY A 10 10.19 -6.31 3.17
CA GLY A 10 9.41 -5.09 3.12
C GLY A 10 9.75 -4.23 1.91
N ALA A 11 11.03 -4.06 1.62
CA ALA A 11 11.48 -3.26 0.48
C ALA A 11 11.05 -3.89 -0.85
N LEU A 12 11.21 -5.21 -0.97
CA LEU A 12 10.78 -5.92 -2.18
C LEU A 12 9.27 -5.87 -2.35
N GLY A 13 8.52 -6.10 -1.27
CA GLY A 13 7.06 -6.03 -1.30
C GLY A 13 6.58 -4.66 -1.74
N GLU A 14 7.19 -3.61 -1.23
CA GLU A 14 6.82 -2.25 -1.58
C GLU A 14 7.15 -1.94 -3.04
N GLN A 15 8.29 -2.43 -3.54
CA GLN A 15 8.64 -2.25 -4.95
C GLN A 15 7.66 -2.99 -5.85
N LEU A 16 7.29 -4.22 -5.50
CA LEU A 16 6.34 -5.00 -6.27
C LEU A 16 4.95 -4.36 -6.27
N ALA A 17 4.53 -3.81 -5.13
CA ALA A 17 3.26 -3.10 -5.04
C ALA A 17 3.30 -1.84 -5.91
N THR A 18 4.39 -1.10 -5.89
CA THR A 18 4.57 0.10 -6.70
C THR A 18 4.51 -0.23 -8.19
N ASP A 19 5.20 -1.30 -8.61
CA ASP A 19 5.17 -1.76 -10.00
C ASP A 19 3.75 -2.18 -10.41
N HIS A 20 3.04 -2.84 -9.51
CA HIS A 20 1.65 -3.23 -9.75
C HIS A 20 0.76 -2.02 -9.98
N LEU A 21 0.86 -1.01 -9.12
CA LEU A 21 0.08 0.22 -9.25
C LEU A 21 0.40 0.95 -10.56
N THR A 22 1.67 1.04 -10.90
CA THR A 22 2.11 1.66 -12.15
C THR A 22 1.54 0.91 -13.34
N GLY A 23 1.54 -0.42 -13.28
CA GLY A 23 0.94 -1.26 -14.32
C GLY A 23 -0.56 -1.05 -14.50
N LEU A 24 -1.25 -0.64 -13.44
CA LEU A 24 -2.67 -0.29 -13.49
C LEU A 24 -2.91 1.13 -14.00
N GLY A 25 -1.87 1.89 -14.26
CA GLY A 25 -1.99 3.25 -14.76
C GLY A 25 -1.96 4.33 -13.69
N LEU A 26 -1.70 3.96 -12.43
CA LEU A 26 -1.54 4.96 -11.38
C LEU A 26 -0.14 5.55 -11.43
N ARG A 27 -0.05 6.81 -11.03
CA ARG A 27 1.23 7.50 -10.92
C ARG A 27 1.61 7.62 -9.45
N ILE A 28 2.83 7.22 -9.12
CA ILE A 28 3.32 7.30 -7.76
C ILE A 28 3.71 8.73 -7.43
N LEU A 29 3.13 9.27 -6.37
CA LEU A 29 3.46 10.61 -5.89
C LEU A 29 4.60 10.60 -4.88
N THR A 30 4.52 9.70 -3.91
CA THR A 30 5.56 9.58 -2.89
C THR A 30 5.52 8.20 -2.26
N ARG A 31 6.63 7.82 -1.64
CA ARG A 31 6.79 6.55 -0.95
C ARG A 31 7.33 6.82 0.44
N ASN A 32 6.94 5.94 1.39
CA ASN A 32 7.47 5.99 2.75
C ASN A 32 7.31 7.35 3.43
N TRP A 33 6.13 7.93 3.28
CA TRP A 33 5.82 9.19 3.94
C TRP A 33 5.58 8.94 5.43
N ARG A 34 6.17 9.76 6.27
CA ARG A 34 6.08 9.61 7.72
C ARG A 34 5.64 10.89 8.39
N CYS A 35 4.92 10.73 9.49
CA CYS A 35 4.56 11.82 10.38
C CYS A 35 4.52 11.27 11.81
N ARG A 36 4.19 12.14 12.76
CA ARG A 36 4.15 11.72 14.17
C ARG A 36 3.12 10.64 14.48
N TYR A 37 2.14 10.44 13.59
CA TYR A 37 1.08 9.46 13.80
C TYR A 37 1.34 8.11 13.13
N GLY A 38 2.37 8.01 12.34
CA GLY A 38 2.69 6.78 11.61
C GLY A 38 3.20 7.06 10.21
N GLU A 39 3.09 6.05 9.35
CA GLU A 39 3.60 6.16 7.98
C GLU A 39 2.59 5.62 6.96
N LEU A 40 2.73 6.11 5.73
CA LEU A 40 2.02 5.62 4.56
C LEU A 40 3.06 5.07 3.59
N ASP A 41 2.86 3.85 3.14
CA ASP A 41 3.85 3.17 2.31
C ASP A 41 3.93 3.76 0.91
N VAL A 42 2.78 4.01 0.29
CA VAL A 42 2.70 4.55 -1.06
C VAL A 42 1.52 5.51 -1.16
N ILE A 43 1.75 6.63 -1.81
CA ILE A 43 0.68 7.56 -2.17
C ILE A 43 0.74 7.72 -3.69
N ALA A 44 -0.37 7.42 -4.34
CA ALA A 44 -0.46 7.41 -5.80
C ALA A 44 -1.69 8.17 -6.27
N VAL A 45 -1.76 8.45 -7.55
CA VAL A 45 -2.94 9.08 -8.14
C VAL A 45 -3.36 8.32 -9.39
N ASP A 46 -4.67 8.14 -9.52
CA ASP A 46 -5.27 7.68 -10.77
C ASP A 46 -5.61 8.94 -11.57
N PRO A 47 -4.87 9.21 -12.66
CA PRO A 47 -5.07 10.46 -13.40
C PRO A 47 -6.37 10.49 -14.19
N ILE A 48 -6.96 9.32 -14.48
CA ILE A 48 -8.20 9.26 -15.24
C ILE A 48 -9.37 9.71 -14.38
N THR A 49 -9.43 9.26 -13.13
CA THR A 49 -10.52 9.58 -12.23
C THR A 49 -10.19 10.72 -11.26
N ASP A 50 -8.97 11.23 -11.33
CA ASP A 50 -8.46 12.24 -10.40
C ASP A 50 -8.65 11.81 -8.94
N THR A 51 -8.27 10.56 -8.68
CA THR A 51 -8.39 9.96 -7.35
C THR A 51 -7.00 9.80 -6.74
N VAL A 52 -6.80 10.34 -5.54
CA VAL A 52 -5.58 10.06 -4.79
C VAL A 52 -5.79 8.79 -3.97
N VAL A 53 -4.82 7.90 -4.02
CA VAL A 53 -4.89 6.56 -3.44
C VAL A 53 -3.78 6.40 -2.40
N PHE A 54 -4.17 6.10 -1.18
CA PHE A 54 -3.24 5.86 -0.08
C PHE A 54 -3.15 4.35 0.12
N VAL A 55 -1.94 3.81 0.03
CA VAL A 55 -1.74 2.36 -0.02
C VAL A 55 -0.88 1.89 1.14
N GLU A 56 -1.38 0.90 1.87
CA GLU A 56 -0.58 0.15 2.82
C GLU A 56 -0.16 -1.18 2.18
N VAL A 57 1.11 -1.51 2.28
CA VAL A 57 1.67 -2.72 1.69
C VAL A 57 1.97 -3.72 2.80
N LYS A 58 1.49 -4.95 2.63
CA LYS A 58 1.75 -6.07 3.52
C LYS A 58 2.55 -7.12 2.77
N ALA A 59 3.82 -7.23 3.07
CA ALA A 59 4.70 -8.22 2.45
C ALA A 59 4.88 -9.41 3.40
N ARG A 60 4.78 -10.61 2.87
CA ARG A 60 4.93 -11.83 3.64
C ARG A 60 5.63 -12.90 2.82
N THR A 61 6.29 -13.83 3.52
CA THR A 61 6.87 -15.03 2.92
C THR A 61 6.12 -16.26 3.40
N GLY A 62 6.25 -17.35 2.67
CA GLY A 62 5.64 -18.62 3.04
C GLY A 62 4.19 -18.73 2.62
N ASP A 63 3.58 -19.85 3.00
CA ASP A 63 2.27 -20.24 2.50
C ASP A 63 1.15 -20.13 3.52
N GLY A 64 1.44 -19.84 4.77
CA GLY A 64 0.54 -20.08 5.87
C GLY A 64 -0.06 -18.87 6.54
N PHE A 65 -0.28 -17.78 5.86
CA PHE A 65 -0.96 -16.66 6.52
C PHE A 65 -2.41 -16.55 6.04
N GLY A 66 -3.24 -15.97 6.89
CA GLY A 66 -4.65 -15.76 6.59
C GLY A 66 -4.85 -14.73 5.49
N GLY A 67 -6.08 -14.58 5.07
CA GLY A 67 -6.45 -13.67 4.01
C GLY A 67 -6.13 -12.22 4.32
N LEU A 68 -5.83 -11.45 3.27
CA LEU A 68 -5.51 -10.03 3.42
C LEU A 68 -6.70 -9.25 4.00
N ALA A 69 -7.91 -9.58 3.56
CA ALA A 69 -9.12 -8.88 4.04
C ALA A 69 -9.28 -9.01 5.56
N GLU A 70 -8.92 -10.15 6.11
CA GLU A 70 -9.03 -10.40 7.54
C GLU A 70 -8.00 -9.62 8.35
N ALA A 71 -6.88 -9.27 7.72
CA ALA A 71 -5.84 -8.47 8.35
C ALA A 71 -6.21 -6.97 8.40
N VAL A 72 -7.20 -6.56 7.62
CA VAL A 72 -7.67 -5.17 7.59
C VAL A 72 -8.76 -5.01 8.63
N THR A 73 -8.39 -4.52 9.81
CA THR A 73 -9.33 -4.28 10.88
C THR A 73 -9.89 -2.86 10.78
N GLU A 74 -11.01 -2.62 11.46
CA GLU A 74 -11.58 -1.27 11.55
C GLU A 74 -10.58 -0.28 12.14
N GLN A 75 -9.81 -0.74 13.12
CA GLN A 75 -8.78 0.09 13.73
C GLN A 75 -7.70 0.49 12.73
N LYS A 76 -7.25 -0.43 11.89
CA LYS A 76 -6.27 -0.14 10.85
C LYS A 76 -6.83 0.81 9.79
N ALA A 77 -8.06 0.58 9.36
CA ALA A 77 -8.72 1.43 8.39
C ALA A 77 -8.83 2.86 8.92
N ARG A 78 -9.20 3.00 10.19
CA ARG A 78 -9.31 4.30 10.85
C ARG A 78 -7.96 5.00 10.92
N ARG A 79 -6.90 4.27 11.24
CA ARG A 79 -5.54 4.82 11.28
C ARG A 79 -5.11 5.31 9.90
N LEU A 80 -5.38 4.54 8.87
CA LEU A 80 -5.04 4.92 7.50
C LEU A 80 -5.80 6.16 7.04
N ARG A 81 -7.10 6.25 7.38
CA ARG A 81 -7.89 7.44 7.08
C ARG A 81 -7.32 8.68 7.75
N ARG A 82 -6.88 8.54 9.01
CA ARG A 82 -6.27 9.64 9.74
C ARG A 82 -4.96 10.10 9.09
N LEU A 83 -4.10 9.16 8.72
CA LEU A 83 -2.84 9.47 8.04
C LEU A 83 -3.08 10.14 6.69
N ALA A 84 -4.08 9.66 5.95
CA ALA A 84 -4.46 10.27 4.69
C ALA A 84 -4.90 11.71 4.88
N ALA A 85 -5.73 11.97 5.90
CA ALA A 85 -6.19 13.32 6.21
C ALA A 85 -5.03 14.25 6.55
N VAL A 86 -4.06 13.75 7.34
CA VAL A 86 -2.87 14.55 7.70
C VAL A 86 -2.08 14.93 6.44
N TRP A 87 -1.85 13.96 5.56
CA TRP A 87 -1.13 14.23 4.33
C TRP A 87 -1.88 15.22 3.43
N LEU A 88 -3.19 15.01 3.26
CA LEU A 88 -4.01 15.90 2.42
C LEU A 88 -3.97 17.34 2.91
N ALA A 89 -3.93 17.53 4.22
CA ALA A 89 -3.85 18.87 4.81
C ALA A 89 -2.56 19.62 4.46
N THR A 90 -1.51 18.89 4.06
CA THR A 90 -0.24 19.50 3.66
C THR A 90 -0.20 19.88 2.17
N GLN A 91 -1.23 19.51 1.41
CA GLN A 91 -1.24 19.71 -0.03
C GLN A 91 -2.06 20.91 -0.42
N GLU A 92 -1.57 21.67 -1.39
CA GLU A 92 -2.33 22.79 -1.96
C GLU A 92 -3.36 22.28 -2.96
N ARG A 93 -2.99 21.25 -3.70
CA ARG A 93 -3.87 20.64 -4.69
C ARG A 93 -4.96 19.80 -4.01
N ARG A 94 -6.15 19.80 -4.61
CA ARG A 94 -7.24 18.91 -4.21
C ARG A 94 -7.52 17.92 -5.33
N TRP A 95 -7.94 16.73 -4.93
CA TRP A 95 -8.32 15.67 -5.86
C TRP A 95 -9.83 15.47 -5.82
N ALA A 96 -10.37 14.96 -6.92
CA ALA A 96 -11.81 14.73 -7.01
C ALA A 96 -12.29 13.66 -6.02
N ALA A 97 -11.43 12.67 -5.75
CA ALA A 97 -11.77 11.58 -4.85
C ALA A 97 -10.55 11.08 -4.09
N VAL A 98 -10.80 10.42 -2.98
CA VAL A 98 -9.79 9.81 -2.12
C VAL A 98 -10.12 8.34 -1.93
N ARG A 99 -9.12 7.49 -2.04
CA ARG A 99 -9.31 6.05 -1.85
C ARG A 99 -8.18 5.50 -0.99
N ILE A 100 -8.50 4.54 -0.14
CA ILE A 100 -7.52 3.85 0.69
C ILE A 100 -7.48 2.39 0.26
N ASP A 101 -6.30 1.90 -0.08
CA ASP A 101 -6.10 0.54 -0.56
C ASP A 101 -5.11 -0.20 0.32
N VAL A 102 -5.20 -1.51 0.32
CA VAL A 102 -4.20 -2.38 0.93
C VAL A 102 -3.73 -3.37 -0.11
N ILE A 103 -2.43 -3.51 -0.26
CA ILE A 103 -1.84 -4.48 -1.18
C ILE A 103 -1.05 -5.49 -0.37
N GLY A 104 -1.44 -6.75 -0.49
CA GLY A 104 -0.70 -7.86 0.07
C GLY A 104 0.23 -8.43 -0.99
N VAL A 105 1.49 -8.66 -0.62
CA VAL A 105 2.48 -9.26 -1.51
C VAL A 105 3.03 -10.50 -0.82
N ARG A 106 2.82 -11.66 -1.43
CA ARG A 106 3.39 -12.91 -0.94
C ARG A 106 4.59 -13.26 -1.79
N ILE A 107 5.73 -13.38 -1.14
CA ILE A 107 7.00 -13.70 -1.80
C ILE A 107 7.28 -15.18 -1.52
N GLY A 108 7.06 -16.02 -2.52
CA GLY A 108 7.29 -17.45 -2.41
C GLY A 108 8.68 -17.83 -2.86
N ARG A 109 9.09 -19.06 -2.51
CA ARG A 109 10.43 -19.57 -2.82
C ARG A 109 10.67 -19.80 -4.29
N ARG A 110 9.64 -20.18 -5.03
CA ARG A 110 9.80 -20.72 -6.37
C ARG A 110 9.02 -20.02 -7.43
N ARG A 111 8.26 -19.01 -7.07
CA ARG A 111 7.24 -18.48 -7.96
C ARG A 111 7.29 -16.99 -8.07
N THR A 112 6.66 -16.54 -9.12
CA THR A 112 6.30 -15.14 -9.23
C THR A 112 5.54 -14.73 -7.98
N PRO A 113 5.87 -13.59 -7.37
CA PRO A 113 5.16 -13.10 -6.22
C PRO A 113 3.67 -12.95 -6.49
N GLU A 114 2.86 -13.26 -5.49
CA GLU A 114 1.41 -13.08 -5.58
C GLU A 114 1.05 -11.72 -5.03
N ILE A 115 0.20 -11.01 -5.75
CA ILE A 115 -0.29 -9.70 -5.34
C ILE A 115 -1.79 -9.79 -5.15
N ASN A 116 -2.24 -9.35 -3.98
CA ASN A 116 -3.65 -9.25 -3.66
C ASN A 116 -3.97 -7.80 -3.32
N HIS A 117 -4.82 -7.17 -4.10
CA HIS A 117 -5.07 -5.74 -4.00
C HIS A 117 -6.52 -5.50 -3.56
N LEU A 118 -6.69 -4.95 -2.36
CA LEU A 118 -7.98 -4.54 -1.85
C LEU A 118 -8.15 -3.05 -2.06
N GLN A 119 -9.08 -2.68 -2.89
CA GLN A 119 -9.34 -1.28 -3.21
C GLN A 119 -10.48 -0.73 -2.37
N GLY A 120 -10.30 0.51 -1.91
CA GLY A 120 -11.38 1.23 -1.26
C GLY A 120 -11.80 0.65 0.07
N ILE A 121 -10.86 0.37 0.95
CA ILE A 121 -11.19 -0.10 2.29
C ILE A 121 -11.70 1.06 3.16
N GLY A 122 -12.67 0.80 3.98
CA GLY A 122 -13.18 1.75 4.95
C GLY A 122 -13.80 2.98 4.35
#